data_df1c8341dc54c8120c8c379cb5c4df02
#
_entry.id   df1c8341dc54c8120c8c379cb5c4df02
#
_cell.length_a   1.000
_cell.length_b   1.000
_cell.length_c   1.000
_cell.angle_alpha   90.00
_cell.angle_beta   90.00
_cell.angle_gamma   90.00
#
_symmetry.space_group_name_H-M   'P 1'
#
loop_
_entity.id
_entity.type
_entity.pdbx_description
1 polymer ?
#
loop_
_entity_poly.entity_id
_entity_poly.type
_entity_poly.pdbx_seq_one_letter_code
_entity_poly.pdbx_strand_id
1 'polypeptide(L)'
;MLLYKMYVVLKRTKGADMFIKPKFEKFKSKKAFTLAEVLITLGIIGVVVAMTMPTLINNYQKKLAVTRLEHFSSMMQQAAKMRSKDIIEGDFVEMETTEVKPYNSDDMEKFYNKYWVPYIKTVNITKLNRGLLVEYANGSGAFYFRDYLNPGGVTANSYIIFCPEYKYCKDAKADGSTVDGKHTFTLWNGGTVPLEFTSVPYSREQLVDRCKTNKYYCASLIYFDGWQISKDYPW
;
A
#
# COMPACT_ATOMS: atom_id res chain seq x y z
N MET A 1 1.46 -40.19 -32.41
CA MET A 1 1.35 -39.18 -33.47
C MET A 1 2.76 -38.63 -33.75
N LEU A 2 3.38 -39.04 -34.87
CA LEU A 2 4.75 -38.68 -35.24
C LEU A 2 4.74 -37.31 -35.92
N LEU A 3 5.29 -36.29 -35.28
CA LEU A 3 5.48 -34.97 -35.89
C LEU A 3 6.78 -34.97 -36.70
N TYR A 4 6.68 -34.76 -38.01
CA TYR A 4 7.79 -34.56 -38.93
C TYR A 4 7.94 -33.07 -39.24
N LYS A 5 9.18 -32.56 -39.12
CA LYS A 5 9.53 -31.23 -39.60
C LYS A 5 10.09 -31.34 -41.02
N MET A 6 9.42 -30.71 -41.97
CA MET A 6 9.82 -30.73 -43.38
C MET A 6 10.79 -29.58 -43.65
N TYR A 7 12.00 -29.91 -44.10
CA TYR A 7 12.97 -28.93 -44.60
C TYR A 7 13.07 -29.05 -46.10
N VAL A 8 12.98 -27.96 -46.81
CA VAL A 8 13.22 -27.88 -48.24
C VAL A 8 14.67 -27.46 -48.46
N VAL A 9 15.48 -28.34 -49.02
CA VAL A 9 16.89 -28.04 -49.39
C VAL A 9 16.89 -27.74 -50.89
N LEU A 10 17.12 -26.50 -51.24
CA LEU A 10 17.33 -26.07 -52.63
C LEU A 10 18.80 -26.33 -53.05
N LYS A 11 19.01 -27.35 -53.88
CA LYS A 11 20.31 -27.61 -54.51
C LYS A 11 20.27 -27.11 -55.95
N ARG A 12 21.05 -26.09 -56.26
CA ARG A 12 21.18 -25.55 -57.63
C ARG A 12 22.20 -26.40 -58.42
N THR A 13 21.73 -27.15 -59.41
CA THR A 13 22.59 -27.78 -60.40
C THR A 13 22.56 -27.00 -61.70
N LYS A 14 23.70 -26.84 -62.39
CA LYS A 14 23.81 -26.18 -63.68
C LYS A 14 23.09 -27.05 -64.73
N GLY A 15 21.94 -26.54 -65.27
CA GLY A 15 21.15 -27.19 -66.33
C GLY A 15 19.90 -27.83 -65.81
N ALA A 16 18.77 -27.21 -66.13
CA ALA A 16 17.38 -27.64 -66.10
C ALA A 16 16.97 -28.78 -65.14
N ASP A 17 15.93 -28.51 -64.40
CA ASP A 17 15.10 -29.32 -63.51
C ASP A 17 15.47 -29.29 -62.01
N MET A 18 14.70 -28.54 -61.31
CA MET A 18 14.76 -28.41 -59.86
C MET A 18 13.99 -29.57 -59.21
N PHE A 19 14.74 -30.63 -58.83
CA PHE A 19 14.15 -31.72 -58.05
C PHE A 19 14.11 -31.39 -56.58
N ILE A 20 12.91 -31.25 -56.01
CA ILE A 20 12.71 -31.10 -54.55
C ILE A 20 12.69 -32.51 -53.95
N LYS A 21 13.78 -32.86 -53.23
CA LYS A 21 13.78 -34.07 -52.40
C LYS A 21 13.43 -33.69 -50.97
N PRO A 22 12.29 -34.11 -50.43
CA PRO A 22 11.99 -33.89 -49.02
C PRO A 22 12.92 -34.77 -48.16
N LYS A 23 13.71 -34.15 -47.34
CA LYS A 23 14.55 -34.86 -46.35
C LYS A 23 13.73 -34.97 -45.05
N PHE A 24 13.27 -36.16 -44.78
CA PHE A 24 12.59 -36.44 -43.51
C PHE A 24 13.60 -36.80 -42.43
N GLU A 25 13.81 -35.91 -41.49
CA GLU A 25 14.55 -36.25 -40.29
C GLU A 25 13.59 -36.84 -39.23
N LYS A 26 13.92 -38.07 -38.78
CA LYS A 26 13.19 -38.68 -37.66
C LYS A 26 13.50 -37.89 -36.40
N PHE A 27 12.48 -37.23 -35.85
CA PHE A 27 12.53 -36.68 -34.50
C PHE A 27 12.79 -37.85 -33.55
N LYS A 28 13.94 -37.83 -32.85
CA LYS A 28 14.15 -38.71 -31.71
C LYS A 28 13.01 -38.50 -30.73
N SER A 29 12.22 -39.53 -30.49
CA SER A 29 11.16 -39.55 -29.50
C SER A 29 11.73 -39.11 -28.14
N LYS A 30 11.45 -37.87 -27.73
CA LYS A 30 11.68 -37.48 -26.34
C LYS A 30 10.67 -38.26 -25.52
N LYS A 31 11.10 -38.84 -24.40
CA LYS A 31 10.21 -39.52 -23.45
C LYS A 31 9.08 -38.59 -23.10
N ALA A 32 7.87 -38.94 -23.42
CA ALA A 32 6.67 -38.20 -23.03
C ALA A 32 6.31 -38.60 -21.59
N PHE A 33 5.92 -37.65 -20.76
CA PHE A 33 5.44 -37.93 -19.41
C PHE A 33 4.14 -38.72 -19.46
N THR A 34 4.00 -39.66 -18.54
CA THR A 34 2.75 -40.42 -18.38
C THR A 34 1.71 -39.52 -17.70
N LEU A 35 0.43 -39.76 -17.98
CA LEU A 35 -0.69 -39.08 -17.32
C LEU A 35 -0.60 -39.21 -15.81
N ALA A 36 -0.21 -40.38 -15.31
CA ALA A 36 -0.05 -40.68 -13.89
C ALA A 36 1.03 -39.80 -13.22
N GLU A 37 2.21 -39.65 -13.85
CA GLU A 37 3.29 -38.79 -13.35
C GLU A 37 2.86 -37.33 -13.24
N VAL A 38 2.12 -36.82 -14.23
CA VAL A 38 1.58 -35.44 -14.20
C VAL A 38 0.56 -35.27 -13.09
N LEU A 39 -0.36 -36.22 -12.92
CA LEU A 39 -1.37 -36.16 -11.87
C LEU A 39 -0.77 -36.21 -10.45
N ILE A 40 0.21 -37.09 -10.24
CA ILE A 40 0.90 -37.20 -8.94
C ILE A 40 1.67 -35.90 -8.63
N THR A 41 2.43 -35.37 -9.61
CA THR A 41 3.19 -34.12 -9.39
C THR A 41 2.30 -32.93 -9.12
N LEU A 42 1.20 -32.78 -9.86
CA LEU A 42 0.20 -31.72 -9.60
C LEU A 42 -0.46 -31.88 -8.25
N GLY A 43 -0.76 -33.11 -7.82
CA GLY A 43 -1.31 -33.42 -6.49
C GLY A 43 -0.35 -32.98 -5.37
N ILE A 44 0.92 -33.34 -5.45
CA ILE A 44 1.93 -32.94 -4.45
C ILE A 44 2.10 -31.43 -4.43
N ILE A 45 2.24 -30.77 -5.59
CA ILE A 45 2.37 -29.31 -5.68
C ILE A 45 1.12 -28.65 -5.06
N GLY A 46 -0.06 -29.14 -5.37
CA GLY A 46 -1.31 -28.61 -4.83
C GLY A 46 -1.37 -28.62 -3.29
N VAL A 47 -0.97 -29.71 -2.67
CA VAL A 47 -0.93 -29.82 -1.20
C VAL A 47 0.11 -28.90 -0.59
N VAL A 48 1.33 -28.83 -1.15
CA VAL A 48 2.38 -27.94 -0.66
C VAL A 48 1.96 -26.47 -0.75
N VAL A 49 1.40 -26.06 -1.90
CA VAL A 49 0.91 -24.71 -2.11
C VAL A 49 -0.22 -24.36 -1.13
N ALA A 50 -1.17 -25.26 -0.93
CA ALA A 50 -2.28 -25.04 0.00
C ALA A 50 -1.81 -24.77 1.43
N MET A 51 -0.74 -25.40 1.89
CA MET A 51 -0.17 -25.21 3.23
C MET A 51 0.71 -23.96 3.34
N THR A 52 1.44 -23.59 2.29
CA THR A 52 2.44 -22.51 2.35
C THR A 52 1.90 -21.15 1.94
N MET A 53 0.92 -21.10 1.05
CA MET A 53 0.40 -19.84 0.50
C MET A 53 -0.18 -18.89 1.56
N PRO A 54 -1.01 -19.33 2.54
CA PRO A 54 -1.57 -18.42 3.53
C PRO A 54 -0.51 -17.68 4.34
N THR A 55 0.55 -18.38 4.74
CA THR A 55 1.65 -17.79 5.51
C THR A 55 2.44 -16.79 4.67
N LEU A 56 2.70 -17.11 3.41
CA LEU A 56 3.41 -16.22 2.49
C LEU A 56 2.63 -14.94 2.23
N ILE A 57 1.33 -15.05 1.97
CA ILE A 57 0.43 -13.90 1.74
C ILE A 57 0.41 -13.01 2.99
N ASN A 58 0.27 -13.59 4.18
CA ASN A 58 0.23 -12.83 5.43
C ASN A 58 1.55 -12.06 5.67
N ASN A 59 2.69 -12.71 5.47
CA ASN A 59 3.99 -12.06 5.59
C ASN A 59 4.19 -10.94 4.55
N TYR A 60 3.72 -11.16 3.33
CA TYR A 60 3.75 -10.15 2.28
C TYR A 60 2.89 -8.93 2.66
N GLN A 61 1.66 -9.15 3.15
CA GLN A 61 0.77 -8.08 3.58
C GLN A 61 1.37 -7.26 4.74
N LYS A 62 1.98 -7.92 5.72
CA LYS A 62 2.70 -7.24 6.81
C LYS A 62 3.80 -6.33 6.27
N LYS A 63 4.65 -6.86 5.43
CA LYS A 63 5.76 -6.09 4.82
C LYS A 63 5.25 -4.93 3.98
N LEU A 64 4.21 -5.15 3.18
CA LEU A 64 3.60 -4.12 2.36
C LEU A 64 3.02 -2.98 3.21
N ALA A 65 2.28 -3.32 4.27
CA ALA A 65 1.67 -2.35 5.17
C ALA A 65 2.74 -1.45 5.81
N VAL A 66 3.78 -2.06 6.37
CA VAL A 66 4.89 -1.33 7.01
C VAL A 66 5.63 -0.44 6.01
N THR A 67 6.06 -0.99 4.89
CA THR A 67 6.84 -0.22 3.88
C THR A 67 6.04 0.98 3.36
N ARG A 68 4.75 0.80 3.13
CA ARG A 68 3.90 1.91 2.66
C ARG A 68 3.60 2.92 3.76
N LEU A 69 3.45 2.49 5.01
CA LEU A 69 3.27 3.37 6.14
C LEU A 69 4.52 4.23 6.40
N GLU A 70 5.70 3.63 6.37
CA GLU A 70 6.99 4.31 6.49
C GLU A 70 7.19 5.32 5.35
N HIS A 71 6.93 4.90 4.11
CA HIS A 71 7.00 5.79 2.95
C HIS A 71 6.05 6.99 3.10
N PHE A 72 4.81 6.74 3.51
CA PHE A 72 3.83 7.80 3.74
C PHE A 72 4.29 8.77 4.83
N SER A 73 4.79 8.26 5.96
CA SER A 73 5.36 9.07 7.03
C SER A 73 6.51 9.95 6.52
N SER A 74 7.46 9.36 5.79
CA SER A 74 8.59 10.08 5.20
C SER A 74 8.14 11.15 4.20
N MET A 75 7.17 10.84 3.38
CA MET A 75 6.58 11.79 2.42
C MET A 75 5.93 12.99 3.13
N MET A 76 5.16 12.75 4.18
CA MET A 76 4.53 13.81 4.97
C MET A 76 5.55 14.69 5.69
N GLN A 77 6.61 14.07 6.24
CA GLN A 77 7.71 14.83 6.88
C GLN A 77 8.48 15.70 5.88
N GLN A 78 8.74 15.17 4.67
CA GLN A 78 9.41 15.94 3.62
C GLN A 78 8.53 17.12 3.16
N ALA A 79 7.24 16.88 2.94
CA ALA A 79 6.28 17.92 2.59
C ALA A 79 6.21 19.03 3.66
N ALA A 80 6.19 18.64 4.94
CA ALA A 80 6.20 19.59 6.05
C ALA A 80 7.49 20.42 6.10
N LYS A 81 8.65 19.81 5.83
CA LYS A 81 9.94 20.52 5.76
C LYS A 81 9.99 21.50 4.59
N MET A 82 9.54 21.10 3.39
CA MET A 82 9.49 21.98 2.23
C MET A 82 8.58 23.18 2.48
N ARG A 83 7.38 22.94 2.99
CA ARG A 83 6.46 24.01 3.38
C ARG A 83 7.04 24.95 4.43
N SER A 84 7.74 24.43 5.44
CA SER A 84 8.39 25.28 6.46
C SER A 84 9.46 26.19 5.86
N LYS A 85 10.17 25.72 4.84
CA LYS A 85 11.13 26.55 4.09
C LYS A 85 10.42 27.68 3.34
N ASP A 86 9.36 27.37 2.62
CA ASP A 86 8.60 28.37 1.84
C ASP A 86 7.97 29.43 2.76
N ILE A 87 7.54 29.07 3.97
CA ILE A 87 7.07 29.99 4.99
C ILE A 87 8.19 30.98 5.40
N ILE A 88 9.41 30.48 5.63
CA ILE A 88 10.56 31.31 6.02
C ILE A 88 10.96 32.25 4.88
N GLU A 89 10.88 31.80 3.64
CA GLU A 89 11.16 32.60 2.43
C GLU A 89 10.03 33.60 2.11
N GLY A 90 8.90 33.54 2.82
CA GLY A 90 7.74 34.44 2.65
C GLY A 90 6.82 34.04 1.51
N ASP A 91 7.06 32.87 0.89
CA ASP A 91 6.28 32.38 -0.25
C ASP A 91 4.99 31.67 0.19
N PHE A 92 4.85 31.37 1.48
CA PHE A 92 3.70 30.63 1.99
C PHE A 92 3.25 31.06 3.41
N VAL A 93 1.96 31.02 3.63
CA VAL A 93 1.35 31.36 4.94
C VAL A 93 1.38 30.16 5.88
N GLU A 94 1.65 30.41 7.17
CA GLU A 94 1.56 29.38 8.21
C GLU A 94 0.20 28.69 8.21
N MET A 95 0.19 27.39 8.48
CA MET A 95 -1.00 26.57 8.38
C MET A 95 -2.00 26.91 9.52
N GLU A 96 -3.08 27.56 9.18
CA GLU A 96 -4.15 27.85 10.12
C GLU A 96 -5.13 26.67 10.23
N THR A 97 -4.98 25.87 11.27
CA THR A 97 -5.88 24.74 11.53
C THR A 97 -7.32 25.17 11.80
N THR A 98 -7.54 26.44 12.13
CA THR A 98 -8.88 27.04 12.35
C THR A 98 -9.69 27.20 11.05
N GLU A 99 -9.05 27.19 9.87
CA GLU A 99 -9.73 27.31 8.58
C GLU A 99 -10.65 26.13 8.26
N VAL A 100 -10.42 24.95 8.87
CA VAL A 100 -11.23 23.76 8.61
C VAL A 100 -12.25 23.57 9.71
N LYS A 101 -13.53 23.68 9.38
CA LYS A 101 -14.60 23.29 10.31
C LYS A 101 -14.64 21.78 10.46
N PRO A 102 -14.90 21.26 11.67
CA PRO A 102 -15.05 19.83 11.88
C PRO A 102 -16.10 19.21 10.95
N TYR A 103 -15.81 18.02 10.46
CA TYR A 103 -16.65 17.25 9.53
C TYR A 103 -17.04 17.98 8.22
N ASN A 104 -16.30 19.03 7.85
CA ASN A 104 -16.54 19.77 6.61
C ASN A 104 -15.55 19.34 5.53
N SER A 105 -16.05 18.64 4.53
CA SER A 105 -15.24 18.14 3.41
C SER A 105 -14.78 19.23 2.46
N ASP A 106 -15.55 20.31 2.28
CA ASP A 106 -15.18 21.43 1.40
C ASP A 106 -14.01 22.23 1.99
N ASP A 107 -14.06 22.48 3.30
CA ASP A 107 -12.96 23.15 3.99
C ASP A 107 -11.71 22.26 4.01
N MET A 108 -11.88 20.94 4.21
CA MET A 108 -10.76 19.99 4.17
C MET A 108 -10.13 19.92 2.78
N GLU A 109 -10.91 19.96 1.70
CA GLU A 109 -10.38 19.99 0.33
C GLU A 109 -9.58 21.27 0.07
N LYS A 110 -10.11 22.44 0.46
CA LYS A 110 -9.38 23.72 0.34
C LYS A 110 -8.06 23.68 1.10
N PHE A 111 -8.12 23.18 2.34
CA PHE A 111 -6.95 23.02 3.19
C PHE A 111 -5.92 22.07 2.57
N TYR A 112 -6.34 20.91 2.09
CA TYR A 112 -5.47 19.94 1.47
C TYR A 112 -4.81 20.51 0.19
N ASN A 113 -5.60 21.16 -0.66
CA ASN A 113 -5.12 21.78 -1.89
C ASN A 113 -4.13 22.92 -1.61
N LYS A 114 -4.36 23.72 -0.58
CA LYS A 114 -3.49 24.83 -0.20
C LYS A 114 -2.17 24.35 0.40
N TYR A 115 -2.21 23.39 1.33
CA TYR A 115 -1.06 23.07 2.19
C TYR A 115 -0.32 21.77 1.84
N TRP A 116 -0.94 20.86 1.08
CA TRP A 116 -0.34 19.57 0.77
C TRP A 116 -0.12 19.30 -0.71
N VAL A 117 -1.04 19.68 -1.57
CA VAL A 117 -0.93 19.45 -3.03
C VAL A 117 0.35 20.03 -3.64
N PRO A 118 0.88 21.20 -3.22
CA PRO A 118 2.13 21.71 -3.75
C PRO A 118 3.34 20.79 -3.49
N TYR A 119 3.28 19.96 -2.46
CA TYR A 119 4.40 19.15 -1.98
C TYR A 119 4.18 17.65 -2.12
N ILE A 120 2.95 17.20 -2.30
CA ILE A 120 2.60 15.78 -2.36
C ILE A 120 1.87 15.48 -3.66
N LYS A 121 2.47 14.58 -4.46
CA LYS A 121 1.83 14.14 -5.71
C LYS A 121 0.67 13.18 -5.42
N THR A 122 -0.53 13.63 -5.73
CA THR A 122 -1.77 12.85 -5.60
C THR A 122 -2.27 12.40 -6.97
N VAL A 123 -2.97 11.26 -7.02
CA VAL A 123 -3.60 10.72 -8.22
C VAL A 123 -5.06 11.16 -8.30
N ASN A 124 -5.75 11.05 -7.17
CA ASN A 124 -7.17 11.39 -7.08
C ASN A 124 -7.50 11.95 -5.70
N ILE A 125 -8.46 12.87 -5.67
CA ILE A 125 -9.02 13.47 -4.46
C ILE A 125 -10.54 13.36 -4.55
N THR A 126 -11.17 12.72 -3.58
CA THR A 126 -12.62 12.52 -3.53
C THR A 126 -13.17 13.04 -2.21
N LYS A 127 -14.19 13.90 -2.28
CA LYS A 127 -14.91 14.34 -1.09
C LYS A 127 -15.82 13.23 -0.58
N LEU A 128 -15.74 12.97 0.72
CA LEU A 128 -16.68 12.12 1.45
C LEU A 128 -17.47 12.95 2.44
N ASN A 129 -18.51 12.38 3.03
CA ASN A 129 -19.46 13.11 3.87
C ASN A 129 -18.83 13.88 5.06
N ARG A 130 -17.63 13.48 5.53
CA ARG A 130 -16.99 14.11 6.71
C ARG A 130 -15.48 14.29 6.54
N GLY A 131 -14.97 14.26 5.31
CA GLY A 131 -13.55 14.36 5.07
C GLY A 131 -13.17 14.20 3.62
N LEU A 132 -11.90 14.01 3.39
CA LEU A 132 -11.28 13.95 2.08
C LEU A 132 -10.53 12.64 1.90
N LEU A 133 -10.88 11.89 0.87
CA LEU A 133 -10.20 10.67 0.49
C LEU A 133 -9.17 10.99 -0.61
N VAL A 134 -7.92 10.63 -0.36
CA VAL A 134 -6.80 10.90 -1.25
C VAL A 134 -6.16 9.58 -1.70
N GLU A 135 -5.87 9.47 -2.99
CA GLU A 135 -5.17 8.35 -3.59
C GLU A 135 -3.77 8.77 -4.02
N TYR A 136 -2.76 7.95 -3.69
CA TYR A 136 -1.36 8.18 -4.05
C TYR A 136 -0.90 7.25 -5.17
N ALA A 137 0.14 7.68 -5.91
CA ALA A 137 0.66 6.97 -7.07
C ALA A 137 1.16 5.54 -6.79
N ASN A 138 1.54 5.23 -5.54
CA ASN A 138 1.96 3.90 -5.12
C ASN A 138 0.81 2.94 -4.77
N GLY A 139 -0.44 3.35 -5.02
CA GLY A 139 -1.65 2.58 -4.73
C GLY A 139 -2.07 2.57 -3.27
N SER A 140 -1.43 3.38 -2.41
CA SER A 140 -1.91 3.66 -1.06
C SER A 140 -2.92 4.80 -1.07
N GLY A 141 -3.59 5.01 0.05
CA GLY A 141 -4.50 6.13 0.21
C GLY A 141 -4.53 6.67 1.63
N ALA A 142 -5.17 7.81 1.79
CA ALA A 142 -5.44 8.37 3.09
C ALA A 142 -6.81 9.07 3.14
N PHE A 143 -7.49 8.93 4.25
CA PHE A 143 -8.69 9.69 4.56
C PHE A 143 -8.36 10.76 5.58
N TYR A 144 -8.51 12.01 5.18
CA TYR A 144 -8.26 13.19 5.99
C TYR A 144 -9.57 13.71 6.55
N PHE A 145 -9.63 13.91 7.86
CA PHE A 145 -10.80 14.50 8.51
C PHE A 145 -10.41 15.28 9.76
N ARG A 146 -11.30 16.14 10.18
CA ARG A 146 -11.20 16.91 11.42
C ARG A 146 -12.39 16.61 12.31
N ASP A 147 -12.12 16.31 13.56
CA ASP A 147 -13.13 15.93 14.54
C ASP A 147 -13.09 16.84 15.78
N TYR A 148 -14.21 16.93 16.49
CA TYR A 148 -14.27 17.49 17.84
C TYR A 148 -14.00 16.37 18.86
N LEU A 149 -12.81 16.29 19.40
CA LEU A 149 -12.46 15.27 20.40
C LEU A 149 -12.89 15.61 21.83
N ASN A 150 -13.37 16.82 22.09
CA ASN A 150 -13.82 17.18 23.42
C ASN A 150 -15.21 17.80 23.42
N PRO A 151 -16.11 17.34 24.30
CA PRO A 151 -17.40 18.01 24.52
C PRO A 151 -17.31 19.50 24.95
N GLY A 152 -16.08 19.94 25.29
CA GLY A 152 -15.79 21.33 25.66
C GLY A 152 -15.28 22.22 24.53
N GLY A 153 -15.14 21.73 23.32
CA GLY A 153 -15.04 22.54 22.09
C GLY A 153 -13.76 23.33 21.85
N VAL A 154 -12.64 23.07 22.53
CA VAL A 154 -11.47 23.97 22.46
C VAL A 154 -10.38 23.51 21.49
N THR A 155 -10.30 22.23 21.12
CA THR A 155 -9.30 21.75 20.16
C THR A 155 -9.90 20.75 19.19
N ALA A 156 -10.06 21.18 17.95
CA ALA A 156 -10.36 20.27 16.87
C ALA A 156 -9.07 19.55 16.45
N ASN A 157 -9.08 18.21 16.48
CA ASN A 157 -7.97 17.41 16.04
C ASN A 157 -8.14 16.99 14.58
N SER A 158 -7.07 17.10 13.82
CA SER A 158 -7.04 16.61 12.46
C SER A 158 -6.42 15.22 12.45
N TYR A 159 -7.13 14.27 11.88
CA TYR A 159 -6.69 12.89 11.77
C TYR A 159 -6.47 12.50 10.32
N ILE A 160 -5.59 11.54 10.15
CA ILE A 160 -5.37 10.87 8.89
C ILE A 160 -5.56 9.38 9.15
N ILE A 161 -6.48 8.74 8.45
CA ILE A 161 -6.53 7.28 8.37
C ILE A 161 -5.78 6.89 7.11
N PHE A 162 -4.60 6.33 7.27
CA PHE A 162 -3.77 5.83 6.18
C PHE A 162 -4.12 4.37 5.86
N CYS A 163 -4.17 4.04 4.56
CA CYS A 163 -4.41 2.70 4.07
C CYS A 163 -3.27 2.30 3.14
N PRO A 164 -2.53 1.24 3.46
CA PRO A 164 -1.51 0.69 2.57
C PRO A 164 -2.03 0.38 1.17
N GLU A 165 -3.28 -0.03 1.06
CA GLU A 165 -3.98 -0.16 -0.22
C GLU A 165 -5.22 0.74 -0.22
N TYR A 166 -5.35 1.60 -1.24
CA TYR A 166 -6.44 2.58 -1.37
C TYR A 166 -7.84 1.99 -1.23
N LYS A 167 -8.04 0.73 -1.67
CA LYS A 167 -9.35 0.06 -1.57
C LYS A 167 -9.90 0.03 -0.14
N TYR A 168 -9.03 -0.07 0.88
CA TYR A 168 -9.45 -0.09 2.29
C TYR A 168 -9.82 1.29 2.82
N CYS A 169 -9.35 2.36 2.18
CA CYS A 169 -9.74 3.72 2.55
C CYS A 169 -11.14 4.10 2.10
N LYS A 170 -11.73 3.42 1.13
CA LYS A 170 -13.07 3.74 0.61
C LYS A 170 -14.15 3.61 1.66
N ASP A 171 -13.95 2.69 2.61
CA ASP A 171 -14.86 2.44 3.73
C ASP A 171 -14.45 3.18 5.01
N ALA A 172 -13.41 4.03 4.96
CA ALA A 172 -12.92 4.76 6.12
C ALA A 172 -13.99 5.72 6.68
N LYS A 173 -14.15 5.70 8.00
CA LYS A 173 -15.13 6.55 8.70
C LYS A 173 -14.42 7.54 9.61
N ALA A 174 -14.97 8.74 9.69
CA ALA A 174 -14.45 9.82 10.53
C ALA A 174 -14.53 9.53 12.05
N ASP A 175 -15.32 8.54 12.45
CA ASP A 175 -15.37 8.07 13.85
C ASP A 175 -14.24 7.10 14.19
N GLY A 176 -13.42 6.75 13.19
CA GLY A 176 -12.28 5.84 13.32
C GLY A 176 -12.66 4.37 13.55
N SER A 177 -13.94 4.02 13.50
CA SER A 177 -14.42 2.64 13.72
C SER A 177 -13.85 1.63 12.70
N THR A 178 -13.29 2.12 11.60
CA THR A 178 -12.67 1.31 10.55
C THR A 178 -11.16 1.09 10.72
N VAL A 179 -10.55 1.64 11.79
CA VAL A 179 -9.12 1.44 12.06
C VAL A 179 -8.91 0.05 12.64
N ASP A 180 -8.17 -0.78 11.92
CA ASP A 180 -7.95 -2.20 12.28
C ASP A 180 -6.49 -2.55 12.62
N GLY A 181 -5.54 -1.64 12.33
CA GLY A 181 -4.12 -1.86 12.56
C GLY A 181 -3.46 -2.85 11.59
N LYS A 182 -4.14 -3.20 10.49
CA LYS A 182 -3.64 -4.08 9.41
C LYS A 182 -3.73 -3.40 8.04
N HIS A 183 -4.94 -2.96 7.73
CA HIS A 183 -5.28 -2.36 6.44
C HIS A 183 -5.51 -0.86 6.57
N THR A 184 -5.72 -0.39 7.79
CA THR A 184 -5.97 1.00 8.13
C THR A 184 -5.23 1.38 9.40
N PHE A 185 -4.55 2.53 9.35
CA PHE A 185 -3.73 3.05 10.43
C PHE A 185 -4.07 4.51 10.69
N THR A 186 -4.21 4.90 11.94
CA THR A 186 -4.43 6.29 12.30
C THR A 186 -3.12 7.04 12.43
N LEU A 187 -3.08 8.22 11.82
CA LEU A 187 -1.99 9.17 11.90
C LEU A 187 -2.55 10.53 12.30
N TRP A 188 -1.76 11.28 13.05
CA TRP A 188 -2.13 12.62 13.52
C TRP A 188 -1.60 13.69 12.58
N ASN A 189 -2.40 14.70 12.21
CA ASN A 189 -1.99 15.75 11.28
C ASN A 189 -1.27 16.93 11.97
N GLY A 190 -0.95 16.83 13.25
CA GLY A 190 -0.33 17.92 14.02
C GLY A 190 1.19 17.89 14.10
N GLY A 191 1.85 16.86 13.58
CA GLY A 191 3.27 16.68 13.75
C GLY A 191 4.01 16.15 12.55
N THR A 192 5.28 16.45 12.49
CA THR A 192 6.26 15.93 11.53
C THR A 192 6.61 14.46 11.78
N VAL A 193 6.09 13.89 12.88
CA VAL A 193 6.29 12.51 13.31
C VAL A 193 4.94 11.80 13.27
N PRO A 194 4.86 10.57 12.74
CA PRO A 194 3.64 9.81 12.88
C PRO A 194 3.41 9.61 14.38
N LEU A 195 2.36 10.25 14.88
CA LEU A 195 1.66 9.83 16.06
C LEU A 195 2.34 10.01 17.41
N GLU A 196 2.53 11.23 17.80
CA GLU A 196 2.39 11.52 19.21
C GLU A 196 0.89 11.59 19.52
N PHE A 197 0.28 10.46 19.89
CA PHE A 197 -1.09 10.45 20.40
C PHE A 197 -1.23 11.12 21.75
N THR A 198 -0.12 11.45 22.37
CA THR A 198 -0.09 12.17 23.64
C THR A 198 1.23 12.90 23.84
N SER A 199 1.17 13.98 24.61
CA SER A 199 2.33 14.63 25.20
C SER A 199 3.14 13.74 26.18
N VAL A 200 2.71 12.50 26.41
CA VAL A 200 3.37 11.53 27.28
C VAL A 200 3.97 10.41 26.44
N PRO A 201 5.31 10.23 26.48
CA PRO A 201 5.95 9.12 25.78
C PRO A 201 5.53 7.79 26.42
N TYR A 202 4.92 6.91 25.61
CA TYR A 202 4.60 5.55 26.04
C TYR A 202 5.83 4.64 25.94
N SER A 203 5.96 3.72 26.91
CA SER A 203 6.89 2.60 26.76
C SER A 203 6.39 1.62 25.67
N ARG A 204 7.30 0.77 25.19
CA ARG A 204 6.92 -0.24 24.18
C ARG A 204 5.80 -1.17 24.67
N GLU A 205 5.89 -1.62 25.94
CA GLU A 205 4.90 -2.50 26.56
C GLU A 205 3.53 -1.82 26.60
N GLN A 206 3.49 -0.54 26.97
CA GLN A 206 2.25 0.24 26.96
C GLN A 206 1.66 0.37 25.55
N LEU A 207 2.50 0.54 24.51
CA LEU A 207 2.06 0.61 23.12
C LEU A 207 1.50 -0.73 22.64
N VAL A 208 2.10 -1.86 23.04
CA VAL A 208 1.57 -3.21 22.72
C VAL A 208 0.18 -3.39 23.32
N ASP A 209 0.01 -3.10 24.61
CA ASP A 209 -1.29 -3.25 25.28
C ASP A 209 -2.34 -2.30 24.72
N ARG A 210 -1.95 -1.08 24.41
CA ARG A 210 -2.85 -0.11 23.78
C ARG A 210 -3.23 -0.52 22.37
N CYS A 211 -2.32 -0.99 21.53
CA CYS A 211 -2.64 -1.48 20.19
C CYS A 211 -3.59 -2.70 20.21
N LYS A 212 -3.51 -3.56 21.25
CA LYS A 212 -4.46 -4.67 21.43
C LYS A 212 -5.88 -4.17 21.73
N THR A 213 -6.01 -3.16 22.55
CA THR A 213 -7.30 -2.63 23.01
C THR A 213 -7.86 -1.53 22.12
N ASN A 214 -6.99 -0.68 21.58
CA ASN A 214 -7.33 0.43 20.72
C ASN A 214 -6.38 0.50 19.52
N LYS A 215 -6.88 0.18 18.35
CA LYS A 215 -6.13 0.08 17.11
C LYS A 215 -5.49 1.40 16.64
N TYR A 216 -5.89 2.52 17.19
CA TYR A 216 -5.26 3.82 16.92
C TYR A 216 -3.78 3.87 17.29
N TYR A 217 -3.36 3.07 18.28
CA TYR A 217 -1.95 3.03 18.71
C TYR A 217 -1.07 2.09 17.89
N CYS A 218 -1.64 1.35 16.95
CA CYS A 218 -0.90 0.33 16.22
C CYS A 218 0.18 0.91 15.30
N ALA A 219 -0.07 2.05 14.66
CA ALA A 219 0.96 2.72 13.88
C ALA A 219 2.12 3.24 14.75
N SER A 220 1.82 3.73 15.97
CA SER A 220 2.85 4.17 16.93
C SER A 220 3.74 3.01 17.36
N LEU A 221 3.17 1.82 17.57
CA LEU A 221 3.93 0.62 17.90
C LEU A 221 4.88 0.22 16.77
N ILE A 222 4.39 0.22 15.51
CA ILE A 222 5.21 -0.07 14.32
C ILE A 222 6.37 0.94 14.20
N TYR A 223 6.07 2.22 14.44
CA TYR A 223 7.09 3.27 14.42
C TYR A 223 8.13 3.06 15.53
N PHE A 224 7.69 2.77 16.77
CA PHE A 224 8.56 2.51 17.92
C PHE A 224 9.49 1.31 17.68
N ASP A 225 8.97 0.25 17.06
CA ASP A 225 9.72 -0.96 16.70
C ASP A 225 10.62 -0.76 15.44
N GLY A 226 10.85 0.48 14.99
CA GLY A 226 11.71 0.80 13.85
C GLY A 226 11.14 0.32 12.52
N TRP A 227 9.88 0.56 12.28
CA TRP A 227 9.15 0.17 11.08
C TRP A 227 9.14 -1.35 10.87
N GLN A 228 8.81 -2.09 11.92
CA GLN A 228 8.70 -3.55 11.89
C GLN A 228 7.44 -4.02 12.61
N ILE A 229 6.89 -5.14 12.15
CA ILE A 229 5.84 -5.85 12.86
C ILE A 229 6.48 -6.96 13.68
N SER A 230 6.56 -6.71 14.97
CA SER A 230 7.08 -7.64 15.96
C SER A 230 6.13 -8.83 16.21
N LYS A 231 6.62 -9.88 16.87
CA LYS A 231 5.83 -11.10 17.11
C LYS A 231 4.60 -10.88 18.00
N ASP A 232 4.67 -9.90 18.90
CA ASP A 232 3.62 -9.54 19.84
C ASP A 232 2.65 -8.48 19.30
N TYR A 233 2.86 -8.02 18.06
CA TYR A 233 1.92 -7.15 17.37
C TYR A 233 0.60 -7.88 17.08
N PRO A 234 -0.56 -7.31 17.40
CA PRO A 234 -1.88 -7.95 17.24
C PRO A 234 -2.37 -7.87 15.78
N TRP A 235 -1.65 -8.59 14.92
CA TRP A 235 -1.95 -8.65 13.47
C TRP A 235 -3.19 -9.51 13.16
#